data_a8aecd0b3f6a3fa1c7a835c6b96f0728
#
_entry.id   a8aecd0b3f6a3fa1c7a835c6b96f0728
#
_cell.length_a   1.000
_cell.length_b   1.000
_cell.length_c   1.000
_cell.angle_alpha   90.00
_cell.angle_beta   90.00
_cell.angle_gamma   90.00
#
_symmetry.space_group_name_H-M   'P 1'
#
loop_
_entity.id
_entity.type
_entity.pdbx_description
1 polymer ?
#
loop_
_entity_poly.entity_id
_entity_poly.type
_entity_poly.pdbx_seq_one_letter_code
_entity_poly.pdbx_strand_id
1 'polypeptide(L)'
;MEPHSKPIAHPQSRSLDHTLPFIEELMEYGQITIGNVRPAGCVAVAHDGRQTVAMLLRRKGESVTELLARLDLAIAKAFTEGIRVDEVNPLSQQYFPKK
;
A
#
# COMPACT_ATOMS: atom_id res chain seq x y z
N MET A 1 -27.63 7.00 -15.55
CA MET A 1 -27.19 7.02 -15.47
C MET A 1 -26.99 6.84 -15.28
N GLU A 2 -26.79 6.68 -15.24
CA GLU A 2 -26.19 6.51 -15.14
C GLU A 2 -25.74 6.29 -14.94
N PRO A 3 -25.90 6.21 -15.26
CA PRO A 3 -25.00 5.83 -15.12
C PRO A 3 -24.41 5.59 -14.87
N HIS A 4 -24.21 5.49 -14.96
CA HIS A 4 -23.34 5.31 -14.81
C HIS A 4 -22.99 4.81 -14.45
N SER A 5 -23.10 4.67 -14.63
CA SER A 5 -22.65 4.39 -14.44
C SER A 5 -22.46 3.69 -14.19
N LYS A 6 -22.42 3.33 -14.38
CA LYS A 6 -22.15 2.75 -14.31
C LYS A 6 -21.79 1.98 -14.32
N PRO A 7 -21.70 1.72 -14.65
CA PRO A 7 -21.23 0.81 -14.77
C PRO A 7 -20.51 0.36 -14.79
N ILE A 8 -20.46 0.89 -15.11
CA ILE A 8 -19.42 0.40 -15.25
C ILE A 8 -18.89 -0.48 -14.44
N ALA A 9 -19.39 -0.90 -14.01
CA ALA A 9 -18.87 -1.68 -13.42
C ALA A 9 -18.51 -2.81 -13.44
N HIS A 10 -18.16 -3.17 -13.47
CA HIS A 10 -17.88 -4.09 -13.78
C HIS A 10 -17.03 -5.12 -13.35
N PRO A 11 -16.56 -6.21 -13.88
CA PRO A 11 -15.84 -7.39 -13.43
C PRO A 11 -14.41 -7.14 -13.14
N GLN A 12 -13.83 -6.15 -13.82
CA GLN A 12 -12.44 -5.77 -13.54
C GLN A 12 -12.27 -5.29 -12.13
N SER A 13 -13.26 -4.58 -11.62
CA SER A 13 -13.17 -4.09 -10.24
C SER A 13 -13.07 -5.23 -9.26
N ARG A 14 -13.84 -6.27 -9.49
CA ARG A 14 -13.80 -7.41 -8.59
C ARG A 14 -12.46 -8.13 -8.63
N SER A 15 -11.84 -8.19 -9.80
CA SER A 15 -10.51 -8.79 -9.90
C SER A 15 -9.49 -8.02 -9.10
N LEU A 16 -9.58 -6.69 -9.15
CA LEU A 16 -8.67 -5.87 -8.39
C LEU A 16 -8.85 -6.07 -6.89
N ASP A 17 -10.10 -6.20 -6.46
CA ASP A 17 -10.38 -6.44 -5.05
C ASP A 17 -9.74 -7.74 -4.58
N HIS A 18 -9.82 -8.78 -5.39
CA HIS A 18 -9.19 -10.05 -5.05
C HIS A 18 -7.67 -9.93 -5.02
N THR A 19 -7.13 -9.01 -5.79
CA THR A 19 -5.68 -8.85 -5.90
C THR A 19 -5.08 -8.14 -4.69
N LEU A 20 -5.88 -7.36 -3.97
CA LEU A 20 -5.37 -6.52 -2.89
C LEU A 20 -6.12 -6.75 -1.59
N PRO A 21 -6.11 -7.99 -1.08
CA PRO A 21 -6.93 -8.29 0.11
C PRO A 21 -6.46 -7.59 1.39
N PHE A 22 -5.17 -7.35 1.52
CA PHE A 22 -4.67 -6.73 2.74
C PHE A 22 -4.89 -5.23 2.74
N ILE A 23 -4.85 -4.60 1.57
CA ILE A 23 -5.23 -3.20 1.46
C ILE A 23 -6.72 -3.05 1.77
N GLU A 24 -7.54 -3.96 1.25
CA GLU A 24 -8.97 -3.93 1.54
C GLU A 24 -9.23 -4.00 3.04
N GLU A 25 -8.55 -4.88 3.71
CA GLU A 25 -8.72 -5.03 5.15
C GLU A 25 -8.27 -3.77 5.88
N LEU A 26 -7.12 -3.24 5.49
CA LEU A 26 -6.57 -2.07 6.15
C LEU A 26 -7.50 -0.87 6.04
N MET A 27 -8.22 -0.76 4.92
CA MET A 27 -9.10 0.39 4.71
C MET A 27 -10.24 0.46 5.72
N GLU A 28 -10.48 -0.60 6.46
CA GLU A 28 -11.52 -0.57 7.49
C GLU A 28 -11.15 0.30 8.67
N TYR A 29 -9.85 0.52 8.92
CA TYR A 29 -9.43 1.26 10.11
C TYR A 29 -8.17 2.09 9.88
N GLY A 30 -7.56 2.00 8.72
CA GLY A 30 -6.33 2.71 8.44
C GLY A 30 -6.44 3.55 7.19
N GLN A 31 -5.30 3.88 6.63
CA GLN A 31 -5.30 4.70 5.42
C GLN A 31 -4.08 4.39 4.57
N ILE A 32 -4.23 4.65 3.28
CA ILE A 32 -3.16 4.53 2.30
C ILE A 32 -2.98 5.91 1.68
N THR A 33 -1.73 6.33 1.58
CA THR A 33 -1.41 7.59 0.93
C THR A 33 -0.40 7.32 -0.16
N ILE A 34 -0.64 7.83 -1.35
CA ILE A 34 0.29 7.72 -2.46
C ILE A 34 0.50 9.11 -3.01
N GLY A 35 1.75 9.49 -3.15
CA GLY A 35 2.02 10.81 -3.66
C GLY A 35 3.49 11.08 -3.80
N ASN A 36 3.77 12.23 -4.36
CA ASN A 36 5.13 12.67 -4.59
C ASN A 36 5.64 13.39 -3.35
N VAL A 37 6.66 12.83 -2.74
CA VAL A 37 7.24 13.35 -1.50
C VAL A 37 8.71 13.63 -1.74
N ARG A 38 9.09 14.89 -1.70
CA ARG A 38 10.48 15.26 -1.93
C ARG A 38 11.33 14.95 -0.71
N PRO A 39 12.57 14.57 -0.91
CA PRO A 39 13.23 14.28 -2.19
C PRO A 39 13.04 12.84 -2.66
N ALA A 40 12.24 12.06 -1.95
CA ALA A 40 12.15 10.61 -2.18
C ALA A 40 11.48 10.26 -3.50
N GLY A 41 10.54 11.07 -3.97
CA GLY A 41 9.78 10.77 -5.16
C GLY A 41 8.41 10.24 -4.81
N CYS A 42 7.86 9.38 -5.64
CA CYS A 42 6.52 8.84 -5.42
C CYS A 42 6.59 7.74 -4.35
N VAL A 43 5.83 7.93 -3.28
CA VAL A 43 5.86 7.06 -2.12
C VAL A 43 4.46 6.56 -1.83
N ALA A 44 4.35 5.29 -1.46
CA ALA A 44 3.09 4.71 -1.00
C ALA A 44 3.25 4.37 0.48
N VAL A 45 2.36 4.87 1.30
CA VAL A 45 2.43 4.70 2.76
C VAL A 45 1.15 4.05 3.24
N ALA A 46 1.29 3.00 4.02
CA ALA A 46 0.17 2.34 4.67
C ALA A 46 0.26 2.60 6.17
N HIS A 47 -0.84 3.08 6.75
CA HIS A 47 -0.90 3.44 8.16
C HIS A 47 -2.12 2.75 8.76
N ASP A 48 -1.97 2.12 9.92
CA ASP A 48 -3.04 1.33 10.51
C ASP A 48 -3.87 2.11 11.53
N GLY A 49 -3.70 3.41 11.58
CA GLY A 49 -4.41 4.25 12.55
C GLY A 49 -3.56 4.54 13.78
N ARG A 50 -2.49 3.80 13.96
CA ARG A 50 -1.60 3.98 15.11
C ARG A 50 -0.16 4.21 14.67
N GLN A 51 0.26 3.57 13.61
CA GLN A 51 1.62 3.67 13.13
C GLN A 51 1.70 3.32 11.67
N THR A 52 2.80 3.71 11.04
CA THR A 52 3.08 3.32 9.66
C THR A 52 3.46 1.85 9.64
N VAL A 53 2.81 1.07 8.79
CA VAL A 53 3.11 -0.36 8.69
C VAL A 53 3.93 -0.68 7.44
N ALA A 54 3.90 0.18 6.43
CA ALA A 54 4.69 -0.03 5.23
C ALA A 54 4.90 1.29 4.52
N MET A 55 6.06 1.44 3.91
CA MET A 55 6.42 2.66 3.21
C MET A 55 7.27 2.26 2.02
N LEU A 56 6.70 2.37 0.83
CA LEU A 56 7.36 1.90 -0.38
C LEU A 56 7.69 3.06 -1.31
N LEU A 57 8.80 2.92 -2.00
CA LEU A 57 9.24 3.88 -2.98
C LEU A 57 8.92 3.33 -4.35
N ARG A 58 8.19 4.09 -5.16
CA ARG A 58 7.84 3.65 -6.50
C ARG A 58 9.10 3.52 -7.33
N ARG A 59 9.22 2.40 -8.00
CA ARG A 59 10.40 2.10 -8.81
C ARG A 59 10.24 2.70 -10.20
N LYS A 60 11.37 2.90 -10.85
CA LYS A 60 11.38 3.38 -12.21
C LYS A 60 10.64 2.38 -13.09
N GLY A 61 9.68 2.88 -13.86
CA GLY A 61 8.91 2.01 -14.74
C GLY A 61 7.78 1.25 -14.09
N GLU A 62 7.66 1.36 -12.77
CA GLU A 62 6.60 0.68 -12.05
C GLU A 62 5.29 1.44 -12.18
N SER A 63 4.22 0.75 -12.53
CA SER A 63 2.90 1.39 -12.56
C SER A 63 2.37 1.53 -11.14
N VAL A 64 1.35 2.37 -10.99
CA VAL A 64 0.70 2.51 -9.69
C VAL A 64 0.06 1.19 -9.26
N THR A 65 -0.50 0.46 -10.22
CA THR A 65 -1.08 -0.84 -9.91
C THR A 65 -0.03 -1.80 -9.36
N GLU A 66 1.14 -1.81 -9.97
CA GLU A 66 2.23 -2.66 -9.49
C GLU A 66 2.70 -2.23 -8.11
N LEU A 67 2.77 -0.92 -7.90
CA LEU A 67 3.15 -0.41 -6.58
C LEU A 67 2.15 -0.84 -5.52
N LEU A 68 0.85 -0.76 -5.83
CA LEU A 68 -0.17 -1.18 -4.89
C LEU A 68 -0.09 -2.67 -4.60
N ALA A 69 0.22 -3.48 -5.60
CA ALA A 69 0.40 -4.91 -5.37
C ALA A 69 1.55 -5.19 -4.42
N ARG A 70 2.66 -4.45 -4.59
CA ARG A 70 3.77 -4.58 -3.66
C ARG A 70 3.39 -4.12 -2.26
N LEU A 71 2.61 -3.04 -2.19
CA LEU A 71 2.17 -2.53 -0.90
C LEU A 71 1.28 -3.54 -0.19
N ASP A 72 0.40 -4.21 -0.93
CA ASP A 72 -0.45 -5.23 -0.35
C ASP A 72 0.37 -6.33 0.31
N LEU A 73 1.42 -6.78 -0.37
CA LEU A 73 2.29 -7.81 0.18
C LEU A 73 3.07 -7.30 1.39
N ALA A 74 3.48 -6.03 1.36
CA ALA A 74 4.19 -5.45 2.49
C ALA A 74 3.29 -5.36 3.72
N ILE A 75 2.01 -5.03 3.52
CA ILE A 75 1.06 -5.00 4.61
C ILE A 75 0.86 -6.40 5.18
N ALA A 76 0.75 -7.39 4.29
CA ALA A 76 0.61 -8.77 4.73
C ALA A 76 1.80 -9.17 5.61
N LYS A 77 3.00 -8.80 5.20
CA LYS A 77 4.19 -9.13 5.96
C LYS A 77 4.17 -8.48 7.33
N ALA A 78 3.71 -7.24 7.40
CA ALA A 78 3.61 -6.56 8.68
C ALA A 78 2.62 -7.26 9.61
N PHE A 79 1.48 -7.67 9.06
CA PHE A 79 0.42 -8.27 9.87
C PHE A 79 0.74 -9.70 10.28
N THR A 80 1.38 -10.47 9.41
CA THR A 80 1.61 -11.88 9.69
C THR A 80 2.97 -12.15 10.32
N GLU A 81 3.97 -11.33 10.03
CA GLU A 81 5.32 -11.57 10.51
C GLU A 81 5.84 -10.47 11.41
N GLY A 82 5.09 -9.38 11.55
CA GLY A 82 5.52 -8.28 12.38
C GLY A 82 6.68 -7.49 11.79
N ILE A 83 6.93 -7.62 10.50
CA ILE A 83 8.04 -6.95 9.84
C ILE A 83 7.52 -5.72 9.10
N ARG A 84 8.06 -4.58 9.45
CA ARG A 84 7.74 -3.33 8.77
C ARG A 84 8.67 -3.15 7.58
N VAL A 85 8.11 -2.82 6.43
CA VAL A 85 8.88 -2.56 5.23
C VAL A 85 8.98 -1.05 5.04
N ASP A 86 10.19 -0.53 5.00
CA ASP A 86 10.42 0.91 4.85
C ASP A 86 11.52 1.13 3.84
N GLU A 87 11.12 1.40 2.59
CA GLU A 87 12.08 1.62 1.52
C GLU A 87 12.58 3.05 1.48
N VAL A 88 11.95 3.93 2.21
CA VAL A 88 12.35 5.34 2.26
C VAL A 88 13.45 5.55 3.27
N ASN A 89 13.39 4.84 4.40
CA ASN A 89 14.37 4.95 5.46
C ASN A 89 14.92 3.58 5.84
N PRO A 90 15.77 3.02 4.97
CA PRO A 90 16.24 1.65 5.21
C PRO A 90 16.92 1.43 6.56
N LEU A 91 17.63 2.43 7.04
CA LEU A 91 18.32 2.29 8.34
C LEU A 91 17.32 2.19 9.48
N SER A 92 16.22 2.94 9.39
CA SER A 92 15.17 2.85 10.40
C SER A 92 14.58 1.46 10.41
N GLN A 93 14.40 0.89 9.24
CA GLN A 93 13.86 -0.45 9.13
C GLN A 93 14.73 -1.45 9.87
N GLN A 94 16.04 -1.28 9.79
CA GLN A 94 16.97 -2.19 10.44
C GLN A 94 16.83 -2.17 11.96
N TYR A 95 16.45 -1.03 12.50
CA TYR A 95 16.43 -0.86 13.95
C TYR A 95 15.10 -1.18 14.58
N PHE A 96 14.05 -1.23 13.81
CA PHE A 96 12.74 -1.48 14.38
C PHE A 96 12.65 -2.75 15.21
N PRO A 97 13.14 -3.87 14.72
CA PRO A 97 12.99 -5.10 15.50
C PRO A 97 13.65 -5.05 16.87
N LYS A 98 14.59 -4.16 17.02
CA LYS A 98 15.34 -4.08 18.27
C LYS A 98 14.62 -3.29 19.34
N LYS A 99 13.61 -2.58 18.93
CA LYS A 99 12.83 -1.83 19.90
C LYS A 99 11.73 -2.64 20.47
#